data_eb7d54db626dc9338033f8ca2ab7fc96
#
_entry.id   eb7d54db626dc9338033f8ca2ab7fc96
#
_cell.length_a   1.000
_cell.length_b   1.000
_cell.length_c   1.000
_cell.angle_alpha   90.00
_cell.angle_beta   90.00
_cell.angle_gamma   90.00
#
_symmetry.space_group_name_H-M   'P 1'
#
loop_
_entity.id
_entity.type
_entity.pdbx_description
1 polymer ?
#
loop_
_entity_poly.entity_id
_entity_poly.type
_entity_poly.pdbx_seq_one_letter_code
_entity_poly.pdbx_strand_id
1 'polypeptide(L)'
;AYLKNNHHSLHNMKVHYVTEDNFPSDTLSKLNIVADKIYQADNIITIGMGDSAFLAEYAARKMAALGLNTSPVTDPFYPLVSKLENTTNNVIICFSVSGNTTEMVEMINRFVNNDDILLISITGDETSAIAKMSRYSLTYHEQMVRKEAYDFSSQVPVMYLVEGIVNILIEKEKQ
;
A
#
# COMPACT_ATOMS: atom_id res chain seq x y z
N ALA A 1 -11.34 -7.52 -42.35
CA ALA A 1 -10.00 -7.77 -42.87
C ALA A 1 -8.88 -7.21 -41.93
N TYR A 2 -9.09 -7.16 -40.61
CA TYR A 2 -8.10 -6.57 -39.65
C TYR A 2 -7.57 -7.56 -38.61
N LEU A 3 -7.86 -8.84 -38.74
CA LEU A 3 -7.37 -9.89 -37.84
C LEU A 3 -6.53 -10.92 -38.61
N LYS A 4 -5.49 -10.46 -39.31
CA LYS A 4 -4.48 -11.37 -39.85
C LYS A 4 -3.14 -11.13 -39.16
N ASN A 5 -2.75 -12.10 -38.34
CA ASN A 5 -1.37 -12.42 -37.96
C ASN A 5 -0.61 -11.42 -37.11
N ASN A 6 -1.13 -11.09 -35.94
CA ASN A 6 -0.25 -10.74 -34.85
C ASN A 6 -0.50 -11.73 -33.71
N HIS A 7 0.22 -12.84 -33.70
CA HIS A 7 0.50 -13.56 -32.46
C HIS A 7 1.37 -12.64 -31.60
N HIS A 8 0.76 -11.61 -31.01
CA HIS A 8 1.38 -10.92 -29.91
C HIS A 8 1.37 -11.92 -28.76
N SER A 9 2.50 -12.60 -28.55
CA SER A 9 2.69 -13.27 -27.28
C SER A 9 2.59 -12.22 -26.19
N LEU A 10 2.10 -12.57 -25.01
CA LEU A 10 2.08 -11.68 -23.84
C LEU A 10 3.45 -11.03 -23.59
N HIS A 11 4.56 -11.69 -24.04
CA HIS A 11 5.92 -11.14 -24.01
C HIS A 11 6.13 -9.90 -24.90
N ASN A 12 5.33 -9.71 -25.94
CA ASN A 12 5.41 -8.54 -26.81
C ASN A 12 4.50 -7.39 -26.38
N MET A 13 3.59 -7.64 -25.43
CA MET A 13 2.88 -6.58 -24.77
C MET A 13 3.84 -5.93 -23.77
N LYS A 14 3.92 -4.61 -23.74
CA LYS A 14 4.62 -3.87 -22.69
C LYS A 14 3.84 -3.98 -21.37
N VAL A 15 3.56 -5.20 -20.95
CA VAL A 15 2.95 -5.51 -19.67
C VAL A 15 4.09 -5.70 -18.68
N HIS A 16 4.05 -4.98 -17.59
CA HIS A 16 5.02 -5.15 -16.52
C HIS A 16 4.81 -6.51 -15.86
N TYR A 17 5.83 -7.36 -15.96
CA TYR A 17 5.89 -8.57 -15.16
C TYR A 17 6.52 -8.21 -13.82
N VAL A 18 5.83 -8.56 -12.73
CA VAL A 18 6.44 -8.47 -11.40
C VAL A 18 7.34 -9.67 -11.22
N THR A 19 8.60 -9.38 -10.92
CA THR A 19 9.63 -10.38 -10.57
C THR A 19 10.25 -10.02 -9.24
N GLU A 20 11.06 -10.90 -8.68
CA GLU A 20 11.80 -10.62 -7.45
C GLU A 20 12.67 -9.37 -7.56
N ASP A 21 13.18 -9.06 -8.76
CA ASP A 21 14.01 -7.88 -9.02
C ASP A 21 13.25 -6.54 -8.84
N ASN A 22 11.92 -6.58 -8.81
CA ASN A 22 11.11 -5.39 -8.51
C ASN A 22 11.14 -5.01 -7.02
N PHE A 23 11.71 -5.84 -6.16
CA PHE A 23 11.67 -5.64 -4.72
C PHE A 23 13.06 -5.72 -4.09
N PRO A 24 13.30 -4.95 -3.00
CA PRO A 24 14.46 -5.12 -2.16
C PRO A 24 14.57 -6.56 -1.61
N SER A 25 15.78 -7.03 -1.37
CA SER A 25 16.04 -8.40 -0.91
C SER A 25 15.43 -8.73 0.47
N ASP A 26 15.15 -7.72 1.29
CA ASP A 26 14.54 -7.84 2.61
C ASP A 26 13.00 -7.77 2.60
N THR A 27 12.37 -7.69 1.42
CA THR A 27 10.92 -7.49 1.28
C THR A 27 10.13 -8.60 1.96
N LEU A 28 10.50 -9.87 1.80
CA LEU A 28 9.77 -10.97 2.44
C LEU A 28 9.83 -10.88 3.98
N SER A 29 10.99 -10.53 4.52
CA SER A 29 11.14 -10.30 5.97
C SER A 29 10.25 -9.16 6.46
N LYS A 30 10.22 -8.04 5.74
CA LYS A 30 9.35 -6.91 6.05
C LYS A 30 7.86 -7.24 5.92
N LEU A 31 7.47 -8.02 4.90
CA LEU A 31 6.08 -8.48 4.73
C LEU A 31 5.62 -9.29 5.95
N ASN A 32 6.45 -10.19 6.46
CA ASN A 32 6.12 -10.98 7.66
C ASN A 32 5.94 -10.07 8.88
N ILE A 33 6.86 -9.13 9.11
CA ILE A 33 6.76 -8.19 10.24
C ILE A 33 5.50 -7.33 10.12
N VAL A 34 5.23 -6.79 8.94
CA VAL A 34 4.05 -5.94 8.67
C VAL A 34 2.77 -6.74 8.88
N ALA A 35 2.68 -7.96 8.37
CA ALA A 35 1.53 -8.83 8.56
C ALA A 35 1.29 -9.15 10.04
N ASP A 36 2.35 -9.39 10.83
CA ASP A 36 2.23 -9.59 12.28
C ASP A 36 1.63 -8.36 12.98
N LYS A 37 2.09 -7.17 12.61
CA LYS A 37 1.58 -5.91 13.18
C LYS A 37 0.12 -5.66 12.81
N ILE A 38 -0.25 -5.94 11.56
CA ILE A 38 -1.63 -5.84 11.08
C ILE A 38 -2.53 -6.84 11.84
N TYR A 39 -2.09 -8.08 11.98
CA TYR A 39 -2.86 -9.12 12.66
C TYR A 39 -3.14 -8.81 14.13
N GLN A 40 -2.21 -8.13 14.80
CA GLN A 40 -2.32 -7.74 16.20
C GLN A 40 -3.05 -6.40 16.42
N ALA A 41 -3.34 -5.65 15.37
CA ALA A 41 -3.95 -4.33 15.48
C ALA A 41 -5.44 -4.41 15.83
N ASP A 42 -5.91 -3.47 16.66
CA ASP A 42 -7.34 -3.32 16.96
C ASP A 42 -8.07 -2.58 15.83
N ASN A 43 -7.38 -1.65 15.18
CA ASN A 43 -7.92 -0.87 14.06
C ASN A 43 -6.86 -0.74 12.96
N ILE A 44 -7.28 -0.91 11.72
CA ILE A 44 -6.44 -0.78 10.54
C ILE A 44 -7.05 0.27 9.61
N ILE A 45 -6.29 1.30 9.32
CA ILE A 45 -6.67 2.34 8.36
C ILE A 45 -5.79 2.22 7.13
N THR A 46 -6.38 2.09 5.97
CA THR A 46 -5.66 2.15 4.69
C THR A 46 -5.90 3.50 4.05
N ILE A 47 -4.85 4.19 3.62
CA ILE A 47 -4.95 5.53 3.04
C ILE A 47 -4.38 5.51 1.62
N GLY A 48 -5.12 6.05 0.67
CA GLY A 48 -4.67 6.25 -0.70
C GLY A 48 -5.47 7.34 -1.41
N MET A 49 -4.81 8.08 -2.30
CA MET A 49 -5.42 9.14 -3.09
C MET A 49 -5.26 8.81 -4.58
N GLY A 50 -6.21 9.28 -5.41
CA GLY A 50 -6.21 8.97 -6.84
C GLY A 50 -6.22 7.46 -7.11
N ASP A 51 -5.32 6.98 -7.97
CA ASP A 51 -5.22 5.55 -8.30
C ASP A 51 -4.84 4.69 -7.10
N SER A 52 -4.04 5.24 -6.17
CA SER A 52 -3.69 4.56 -4.92
C SER A 52 -4.89 4.35 -3.99
N ALA A 53 -5.98 5.10 -4.16
CA ALA A 53 -7.23 4.90 -3.42
C ALA A 53 -7.82 3.50 -3.68
N PHE A 54 -7.78 3.03 -4.93
CA PHE A 54 -8.26 1.69 -5.29
C PHE A 54 -7.48 0.59 -4.60
N LEU A 55 -6.16 0.78 -4.42
CA LEU A 55 -5.30 -0.18 -3.70
C LEU A 55 -5.60 -0.16 -2.20
N ALA A 56 -5.82 1.01 -1.62
CA ALA A 56 -6.21 1.16 -0.22
C ALA A 56 -7.56 0.49 0.06
N GLU A 57 -8.56 0.68 -0.80
CA GLU A 57 -9.86 0.03 -0.71
C GLU A 57 -9.77 -1.49 -0.90
N TYR A 58 -8.99 -1.94 -1.88
CA TYR A 58 -8.77 -3.37 -2.12
C TYR A 58 -8.13 -4.05 -0.89
N ALA A 59 -7.08 -3.45 -0.34
CA ALA A 59 -6.40 -3.97 0.85
C ALA A 59 -7.35 -4.04 2.06
N ALA A 60 -8.10 -2.96 2.33
CA ALA A 60 -9.09 -2.92 3.39
C ALA A 60 -10.14 -4.03 3.23
N ARG A 61 -10.67 -4.20 2.01
CA ARG A 61 -11.67 -5.23 1.72
C ARG A 61 -11.15 -6.63 1.97
N LYS A 62 -9.90 -6.93 1.55
CA LYS A 62 -9.28 -8.25 1.78
C LYS A 62 -9.07 -8.54 3.25
N MET A 63 -8.58 -7.55 4.01
CA MET A 63 -8.37 -7.69 5.45
C MET A 63 -9.70 -7.79 6.21
N ALA A 64 -10.74 -7.05 5.81
CA ALA A 64 -12.08 -7.17 6.38
C ALA A 64 -12.68 -8.57 6.16
N ALA A 65 -12.43 -9.20 5.01
CA ALA A 65 -12.86 -10.57 4.73
C ALA A 65 -12.20 -11.62 5.64
N LEU A 66 -11.06 -11.27 6.25
CA LEU A 66 -10.38 -12.04 7.30
C LEU A 66 -10.83 -11.64 8.72
N GLY A 67 -11.92 -10.90 8.86
CA GLY A 67 -12.43 -10.49 10.17
C GLY A 67 -11.70 -9.33 10.83
N LEU A 68 -10.70 -8.72 10.16
CA LEU A 68 -9.96 -7.59 10.73
C LEU A 68 -10.77 -6.30 10.64
N ASN A 69 -10.66 -5.44 11.66
CA ASN A 69 -11.34 -4.16 11.70
C ASN A 69 -10.60 -3.13 10.84
N THR A 70 -11.04 -2.96 9.59
CA THR A 70 -10.39 -2.11 8.60
C THR A 70 -11.30 -1.02 8.08
N SER A 71 -10.72 0.12 7.75
CA SER A 71 -11.42 1.26 7.11
C SER A 71 -10.52 1.92 6.07
N PRO A 72 -10.95 2.02 4.80
CA PRO A 72 -10.22 2.79 3.81
C PRO A 72 -10.50 4.29 3.97
N VAL A 73 -9.50 5.12 3.75
CA VAL A 73 -9.59 6.58 3.71
C VAL A 73 -9.03 7.05 2.37
N THR A 74 -9.91 7.60 1.54
CA THR A 74 -9.60 8.07 0.19
C THR A 74 -9.90 9.56 0.01
N ASP A 75 -10.47 10.17 1.03
CA ASP A 75 -10.76 11.60 1.11
C ASP A 75 -9.66 12.30 1.92
N PRO A 76 -8.92 13.28 1.33
CA PRO A 76 -7.87 14.00 2.03
C PRO A 76 -8.37 14.85 3.21
N PHE A 77 -9.66 15.13 3.26
CA PHE A 77 -10.30 15.91 4.35
C PHE A 77 -10.98 15.03 5.40
N TYR A 78 -10.80 13.71 5.32
CA TYR A 78 -11.37 12.80 6.31
C TYR A 78 -10.89 13.14 7.72
N PRO A 79 -11.78 13.23 8.72
CA PRO A 79 -11.41 13.64 10.10
C PRO A 79 -10.73 12.48 10.85
N LEU A 80 -9.57 12.03 10.35
CA LEU A 80 -8.87 10.85 10.84
C LEU A 80 -8.39 11.02 12.28
N VAL A 81 -7.96 12.25 12.67
CA VAL A 81 -7.54 12.54 14.04
C VAL A 81 -8.67 12.26 15.02
N SER A 82 -9.85 12.83 14.76
CA SER A 82 -11.03 12.62 15.62
C SER A 82 -11.49 11.17 15.63
N LYS A 83 -11.37 10.45 14.50
CA LYS A 83 -11.71 9.03 14.44
C LYS A 83 -10.82 8.19 15.35
N LEU A 84 -9.55 8.52 15.47
CA LEU A 84 -8.57 7.73 16.21
C LEU A 84 -8.32 8.23 17.64
N GLU A 85 -8.91 9.37 18.04
CA GLU A 85 -8.63 10.05 19.32
C GLU A 85 -8.83 9.17 20.56
N ASN A 86 -9.83 8.28 20.51
CA ASN A 86 -10.19 7.40 21.64
C ASN A 86 -9.92 5.93 21.34
N THR A 87 -8.98 5.64 20.44
CA THR A 87 -8.62 4.29 20.05
C THR A 87 -7.14 4.05 20.33
N THR A 88 -6.76 2.80 20.54
CA THR A 88 -5.39 2.35 20.76
C THR A 88 -5.03 1.24 19.77
N ASN A 89 -3.74 0.92 19.68
CA ASN A 89 -3.23 -0.18 18.87
C ASN A 89 -3.69 -0.07 17.40
N ASN A 90 -3.46 1.10 16.82
CA ASN A 90 -3.86 1.42 15.44
C ASN A 90 -2.70 1.18 14.46
N VAL A 91 -3.02 0.65 13.30
CA VAL A 91 -2.13 0.57 12.16
C VAL A 91 -2.68 1.45 11.04
N ILE A 92 -1.85 2.33 10.50
CA ILE A 92 -2.15 3.10 9.29
C ILE A 92 -1.24 2.63 8.18
N ILE A 93 -1.81 2.22 7.05
CA ILE A 93 -1.10 1.78 5.85
C ILE A 93 -1.31 2.82 4.76
N CYS A 94 -0.24 3.51 4.36
CA CYS A 94 -0.26 4.57 3.36
C CYS A 94 0.17 4.03 2.00
N PHE A 95 -0.65 4.23 0.99
CA PHE A 95 -0.40 3.88 -0.40
C PHE A 95 -0.09 5.15 -1.19
N SER A 96 1.13 5.31 -1.67
CA SER A 96 1.53 6.45 -2.50
C SER A 96 2.70 6.10 -3.39
N VAL A 97 2.53 6.13 -4.71
CA VAL A 97 3.60 5.82 -5.67
C VAL A 97 4.81 6.72 -5.44
N SER A 98 4.62 8.04 -5.40
CA SER A 98 5.71 8.99 -5.17
C SER A 98 6.17 9.07 -3.71
N GLY A 99 5.31 8.65 -2.77
CA GLY A 99 5.52 8.84 -1.34
C GLY A 99 5.59 10.30 -0.87
N ASN A 100 5.18 11.25 -1.73
CA ASN A 100 5.25 12.70 -1.48
C ASN A 100 3.91 13.41 -1.76
N THR A 101 2.80 12.69 -1.77
CA THR A 101 1.46 13.28 -1.90
C THR A 101 1.20 14.22 -0.73
N THR A 102 1.09 15.52 -1.00
CA THR A 102 1.05 16.58 0.01
C THR A 102 -0.06 16.36 1.03
N GLU A 103 -1.26 16.06 0.57
CA GLU A 103 -2.44 15.85 1.43
C GLU A 103 -2.24 14.66 2.36
N MET A 104 -1.60 13.60 1.88
CA MET A 104 -1.29 12.43 2.70
C MET A 104 -0.19 12.72 3.70
N VAL A 105 0.87 13.41 3.29
CA VAL A 105 1.96 13.85 4.18
C VAL A 105 1.40 14.68 5.33
N GLU A 106 0.55 15.67 5.04
CA GLU A 106 -0.09 16.52 6.04
C GLU A 106 -0.98 15.71 6.99
N MET A 107 -1.74 14.76 6.46
CA MET A 107 -2.63 13.90 7.24
C MET A 107 -1.86 13.03 8.23
N ILE A 108 -0.82 12.32 7.76
CA ILE A 108 -0.10 11.34 8.60
C ILE A 108 0.94 11.97 9.51
N ASN A 109 1.44 13.18 9.21
CA ASN A 109 2.43 13.87 10.04
C ASN A 109 1.94 14.08 11.48
N ARG A 110 0.63 14.16 11.67
CA ARG A 110 0.00 14.30 13.01
C ARG A 110 0.18 13.06 13.90
N PHE A 111 0.55 11.92 13.31
CA PHE A 111 0.65 10.63 14.00
C PHE A 111 2.07 10.12 14.19
N VAL A 112 3.07 10.79 13.63
CA VAL A 112 4.49 10.35 13.65
C VAL A 112 5.03 10.07 15.06
N ASN A 113 4.58 10.85 16.05
CA ASN A 113 5.01 10.71 17.44
C ASN A 113 3.91 10.15 18.37
N ASN A 114 2.96 9.43 17.81
CA ASN A 114 1.87 8.82 18.58
C ASN A 114 2.15 7.33 18.78
N ASP A 115 2.39 6.91 20.01
CA ASP A 115 2.74 5.53 20.36
C ASP A 115 1.59 4.53 20.13
N ASP A 116 0.33 5.02 20.06
CA ASP A 116 -0.85 4.21 19.76
C ASP A 116 -1.07 3.99 18.27
N ILE A 117 -0.21 4.55 17.40
CA ILE A 117 -0.36 4.51 15.96
C ILE A 117 0.94 4.05 15.28
N LEU A 118 0.86 2.93 14.62
CA LEU A 118 1.94 2.42 13.78
C LEU A 118 1.72 2.85 12.32
N LEU A 119 2.66 3.63 11.78
CA LEU A 119 2.66 4.01 10.37
C LEU A 119 3.42 3.00 9.54
N ILE A 120 2.79 2.52 8.47
CA ILE A 120 3.35 1.64 7.44
C ILE A 120 3.13 2.33 6.10
N SER A 121 4.10 2.25 5.20
CA SER A 121 3.95 2.76 3.83
C SER A 121 4.21 1.70 2.77
N ILE A 122 3.53 1.84 1.63
CA ILE A 122 3.81 1.13 0.38
C ILE A 122 4.05 2.20 -0.69
N THR A 123 5.29 2.32 -1.16
CA THR A 123 5.72 3.40 -2.04
C THR A 123 6.83 2.96 -3.00
N GLY A 124 6.90 3.61 -4.15
CA GLY A 124 8.00 3.42 -5.13
C GLY A 124 9.29 4.17 -4.78
N ASP A 125 9.31 4.99 -3.71
CA ASP A 125 10.48 5.79 -3.32
C ASP A 125 10.75 5.66 -1.82
N GLU A 126 11.81 4.92 -1.48
CA GLU A 126 12.26 4.73 -0.10
C GLU A 126 12.78 6.02 0.57
N THR A 127 13.15 7.02 -0.23
CA THR A 127 13.65 8.31 0.25
C THR A 127 12.56 9.34 0.47
N SER A 128 11.32 9.01 0.11
CA SER A 128 10.15 9.90 0.18
C SER A 128 9.78 10.31 1.61
N ALA A 129 9.00 11.37 1.73
CA ALA A 129 8.52 11.87 3.02
C ALA A 129 7.69 10.81 3.77
N ILE A 130 6.77 10.13 3.06
CA ILE A 130 5.90 9.11 3.66
C ILE A 130 6.71 7.90 4.12
N ALA A 131 7.71 7.46 3.33
CA ALA A 131 8.61 6.37 3.74
C ALA A 131 9.38 6.71 5.02
N LYS A 132 9.92 7.93 5.11
CA LYS A 132 10.68 8.41 6.29
C LYS A 132 9.82 8.57 7.55
N MET A 133 8.54 8.90 7.40
CA MET A 133 7.60 8.99 8.51
C MET A 133 7.10 7.62 8.98
N SER A 134 7.21 6.61 8.15
CA SER A 134 6.70 5.27 8.44
C SER A 134 7.72 4.44 9.23
N ARG A 135 7.24 3.66 10.20
CA ARG A 135 8.08 2.70 10.93
C ARG A 135 8.55 1.56 10.03
N TYR A 136 7.69 1.12 9.13
CA TYR A 136 8.00 0.13 8.10
C TYR A 136 7.58 0.66 6.74
N SER A 137 8.49 0.60 5.78
CA SER A 137 8.22 0.97 4.40
C SER A 137 8.46 -0.24 3.50
N LEU A 138 7.41 -0.68 2.83
CA LEU A 138 7.49 -1.65 1.75
C LEU A 138 7.69 -0.88 0.46
N THR A 139 8.84 -1.07 -0.17
CA THR A 139 9.21 -0.36 -1.39
C THR A 139 9.32 -1.31 -2.57
N TYR A 140 9.21 -0.76 -3.76
CA TYR A 140 9.32 -1.48 -5.01
C TYR A 140 10.04 -0.63 -6.06
N HIS A 141 10.69 -1.29 -7.01
CA HIS A 141 11.36 -0.66 -8.13
C HIS A 141 10.44 -0.69 -9.34
N GLU A 142 9.95 0.47 -9.72
CA GLU A 142 9.10 0.63 -10.89
C GLU A 142 9.42 1.96 -11.58
N GLN A 143 9.35 1.96 -12.90
CA GLN A 143 9.50 3.20 -13.65
C GLN A 143 8.27 4.07 -13.45
N MET A 144 8.47 5.27 -12.91
CA MET A 144 7.41 6.27 -12.87
C MET A 144 7.10 6.76 -14.28
N VAL A 145 5.84 6.66 -14.66
CA VAL A 145 5.35 7.10 -15.97
C VAL A 145 4.35 8.23 -15.77
N ARG A 146 4.73 9.44 -16.16
CA ARG A 146 3.86 10.62 -16.11
C ARG A 146 3.61 11.16 -17.49
N LYS A 147 2.37 11.54 -17.74
CA LYS A 147 1.97 12.25 -18.95
C LYS A 147 1.11 13.44 -18.55
N GLU A 148 1.62 14.66 -18.80
CA GLU A 148 1.01 15.91 -18.33
C GLU A 148 0.83 15.89 -16.80
N ALA A 149 -0.41 16.06 -16.31
CA ALA A 149 -0.75 16.05 -14.88
C ALA A 149 -1.08 14.65 -14.33
N TYR A 150 -1.05 13.61 -15.17
CA TYR A 150 -1.52 12.27 -14.80
C TYR A 150 -0.36 11.31 -14.59
N ASP A 151 -0.52 10.47 -13.57
CA ASP A 151 0.39 9.36 -13.27
C ASP A 151 -0.14 8.06 -13.92
N PHE A 152 0.68 7.44 -14.74
CA PHE A 152 0.40 6.16 -15.40
C PHE A 152 1.33 5.05 -14.89
N SER A 153 1.98 5.26 -13.75
CA SER A 153 2.85 4.27 -13.15
C SER A 153 2.07 2.99 -12.80
N SER A 154 2.68 1.84 -13.02
CA SER A 154 2.04 0.57 -12.74
C SER A 154 1.74 0.40 -11.25
N GLN A 155 0.53 -0.05 -10.92
CA GLN A 155 0.14 -0.43 -9.57
C GLN A 155 0.31 -1.95 -9.32
N VAL A 156 0.79 -2.70 -10.31
CA VAL A 156 0.97 -4.15 -10.18
C VAL A 156 1.92 -4.54 -9.05
N PRO A 157 3.07 -3.87 -8.84
CA PRO A 157 3.94 -4.16 -7.71
C PRO A 157 3.26 -3.91 -6.36
N VAL A 158 2.43 -2.87 -6.27
CA VAL A 158 1.66 -2.57 -5.04
C VAL A 158 0.66 -3.68 -4.75
N MET A 159 -0.07 -4.12 -5.78
CA MET A 159 -1.02 -5.23 -5.67
C MET A 159 -0.32 -6.52 -5.22
N TYR A 160 0.87 -6.80 -5.75
CA TYR A 160 1.68 -7.95 -5.34
C TYR A 160 2.02 -7.90 -3.84
N LEU A 161 2.44 -6.75 -3.32
CA LEU A 161 2.73 -6.57 -1.90
C LEU A 161 1.47 -6.73 -1.03
N VAL A 162 0.33 -6.18 -1.46
CA VAL A 162 -0.95 -6.33 -0.76
C VAL A 162 -1.35 -7.80 -0.68
N GLU A 163 -1.29 -8.52 -1.79
CA GLU A 163 -1.63 -9.95 -1.81
C GLU A 163 -0.64 -10.80 -1.00
N GLY A 164 0.63 -10.40 -0.98
CA GLY A 164 1.65 -11.00 -0.11
C GLY A 164 1.28 -10.87 1.37
N ILE A 165 0.88 -9.68 1.82
CA ILE A 165 0.39 -9.45 3.19
C ILE A 165 -0.83 -10.32 3.47
N VAL A 166 -1.82 -10.31 2.57
CA VAL A 166 -3.07 -11.08 2.74
C VAL A 166 -2.79 -12.58 2.83
N ASN A 167 -1.90 -13.12 2.01
CA ASN A 167 -1.53 -14.53 2.05
C ASN A 167 -0.90 -14.92 3.39
N ILE A 168 -0.02 -14.08 3.94
CA ILE A 168 0.57 -14.30 5.26
C ILE A 168 -0.51 -14.25 6.35
N LEU A 169 -1.46 -13.32 6.26
CA LEU A 169 -2.57 -13.24 7.21
C LEU A 169 -3.46 -14.46 7.17
N ILE A 170 -3.77 -15.02 5.99
CA ILE A 170 -4.52 -16.27 5.82
C ILE A 170 -3.82 -17.44 6.52
N GLU A 171 -2.49 -17.54 6.40
CA GLU A 171 -1.75 -18.62 7.07
C GLU A 171 -1.77 -18.48 8.60
N LYS A 172 -1.86 -17.25 9.12
CA LYS A 172 -1.98 -17.01 10.57
C LYS A 172 -3.33 -17.42 11.15
N GLU A 173 -4.41 -17.27 10.41
CA GLU A 173 -5.74 -17.71 10.86
C GLU A 173 -5.86 -19.25 11.00
N LYS A 174 -4.98 -20.00 10.34
CA LYS A 174 -4.98 -21.47 10.40
C LYS A 174 -4.23 -22.04 11.61
N GLN A 175 -3.54 -21.18 12.36
CA GLN A 175 -2.75 -21.56 13.55
C GLN A 175 -3.54 -21.31 14.83
#